data_15d9e0829cf366282928f38f6351c715
#
_entry.id   15d9e0829cf366282928f38f6351c715
#
_cell.length_a   1.000
_cell.length_b   1.000
_cell.length_c   1.000
_cell.angle_alpha   90.00
_cell.angle_beta   90.00
_cell.angle_gamma   90.00
#
_symmetry.space_group_name_H-M   'P 1'
#
loop_
_entity.id
_entity.type
_entity.pdbx_description
1 polymer ?
#
loop_
_entity_poly.entity_id
_entity_poly.type
_entity_poly.pdbx_seq_one_letter_code
_entity_poly.pdbx_strand_id
1 'polypeptide(L)'
;FSLEFDEGNSLFTQQPSEEMKFRYRLTLDNGKEILRLCSTRKYSFTPIGVVQGWSPQSYLDGINELIEAGFKYLAIGGMARGSNSEIEPLLQTIGPIIRESGVELHFLGVARFNILEQFRQAGVTSCDSASTLFQAFKSTKENYHAPDRTYCAVRIPPVKGDKSPKVSKLLKPLKDDPVAYQKEEDRLYILEQNALR
;
A
#
# COMPACT_ATOMS: atom_id res chain seq x y z
N PHE A 1 -6.01 -3.45 -10.16
CA PHE A 1 -5.20 -2.61 -11.09
C PHE A 1 -4.68 -1.43 -10.28
N SER A 2 -3.41 -1.43 -9.88
CA SER A 2 -2.79 -0.25 -9.30
C SER A 2 -2.33 0.69 -10.42
N LEU A 3 -2.46 1.98 -10.21
CA LEU A 3 -1.72 2.95 -11.03
C LEU A 3 -0.23 2.69 -10.75
N GLU A 4 0.54 2.36 -11.79
CA GLU A 4 1.99 2.24 -11.67
C GLU A 4 2.58 3.63 -11.65
N PHE A 5 3.31 3.96 -10.59
CA PHE A 5 4.05 5.21 -10.45
C PHE A 5 5.54 4.89 -10.56
N ASP A 6 6.28 5.66 -11.34
CA ASP A 6 7.72 5.56 -11.44
C ASP A 6 8.40 5.83 -10.09
N GLU A 7 9.40 5.02 -9.74
CA GLU A 7 10.17 5.21 -8.52
C GLU A 7 10.90 6.56 -8.57
N GLY A 8 10.54 7.47 -7.67
CA GLY A 8 11.17 8.79 -7.52
C GLY A 8 10.30 9.99 -7.92
N ASN A 9 9.13 9.78 -8.52
CA ASN A 9 8.18 10.84 -8.82
C ASN A 9 7.09 10.94 -7.74
N SER A 10 6.51 12.13 -7.58
CA SER A 10 5.33 12.33 -6.75
C SER A 10 4.18 11.43 -7.21
N LEU A 11 3.41 10.89 -6.26
CA LEU A 11 2.18 10.14 -6.55
C LEU A 11 1.12 11.00 -7.23
N PHE A 12 1.23 12.33 -7.11
CA PHE A 12 0.29 13.25 -7.71
C PHE A 12 0.86 13.90 -8.97
N THR A 13 -0.01 14.03 -9.98
CA THR A 13 0.30 14.72 -11.23
C THR A 13 -0.82 15.68 -11.61
N GLN A 14 -0.46 16.81 -12.22
CA GLN A 14 -1.41 17.75 -12.78
C GLN A 14 -1.84 17.36 -14.22
N GLN A 15 -1.11 16.46 -14.84
CA GLN A 15 -1.35 16.01 -16.22
C GLN A 15 -1.49 14.50 -16.28
N PRO A 16 -2.66 13.95 -15.89
CA PRO A 16 -2.90 12.52 -15.98
C PRO A 16 -2.91 12.05 -17.44
N SER A 17 -2.28 10.90 -17.69
CA SER A 17 -2.34 10.25 -18.99
C SER A 17 -3.76 9.75 -19.30
N GLU A 18 -4.06 9.50 -20.58
CA GLU A 18 -5.34 8.91 -20.96
C GLU A 18 -5.56 7.53 -20.35
N GLU A 19 -4.48 6.77 -20.18
CA GLU A 19 -4.51 5.48 -19.48
C GLU A 19 -4.90 5.64 -18.01
N MET A 20 -4.37 6.64 -17.30
CA MET A 20 -4.75 6.92 -15.92
C MET A 20 -6.23 7.30 -15.81
N LYS A 21 -6.72 8.15 -16.71
CA LYS A 21 -8.14 8.55 -16.76
C LYS A 21 -9.04 7.34 -17.05
N PHE A 22 -8.65 6.50 -18.00
CA PHE A 22 -9.37 5.27 -18.32
C PHE A 22 -9.46 4.33 -17.12
N ARG A 23 -8.34 4.04 -16.44
CA ARG A 23 -8.31 3.17 -15.25
C ARG A 23 -9.12 3.75 -14.09
N TYR A 24 -9.05 5.05 -13.87
CA TYR A 24 -9.87 5.77 -12.90
C TYR A 24 -11.37 5.55 -13.18
N ARG A 25 -11.80 5.82 -14.40
CA ARG A 25 -13.19 5.65 -14.80
C ARG A 25 -13.65 4.20 -14.65
N LEU A 26 -12.85 3.26 -15.14
CA LEU A 26 -13.13 1.83 -15.03
C LEU A 26 -13.27 1.38 -13.57
N THR A 27 -12.46 1.90 -12.66
CA THR A 27 -12.54 1.57 -11.22
C THR A 27 -13.87 2.02 -10.63
N LEU A 28 -14.32 3.25 -10.91
CA LEU A 28 -15.58 3.79 -10.41
C LEU A 28 -16.79 3.06 -11.02
N ASP A 29 -16.77 2.79 -12.32
CA ASP A 29 -17.85 2.10 -13.01
C ASP A 29 -18.01 0.64 -12.54
N ASN A 30 -16.90 -0.08 -12.36
CA ASN A 30 -16.90 -1.41 -11.75
C ASN A 30 -17.42 -1.40 -10.31
N GLY A 31 -17.06 -0.38 -9.52
CA GLY A 31 -17.59 -0.19 -8.18
C GLY A 31 -19.11 -0.07 -8.17
N LYS A 32 -19.66 0.81 -9.01
CA LYS A 32 -21.11 1.00 -9.13
C LYS A 32 -21.82 -0.28 -9.59
N GLU A 33 -21.23 -1.01 -10.54
CA GLU A 33 -21.82 -2.28 -11.01
C GLU A 33 -21.83 -3.33 -9.91
N ILE A 34 -20.76 -3.44 -9.10
CA ILE A 34 -20.74 -4.34 -7.93
C ILE A 34 -21.82 -3.95 -6.95
N LEU A 35 -22.00 -2.66 -6.63
CA LEU A 35 -23.06 -2.18 -5.73
C LEU A 35 -24.44 -2.56 -6.25
N ARG A 36 -24.69 -2.34 -7.55
CA ARG A 36 -25.94 -2.74 -8.22
C ARG A 36 -26.20 -4.23 -8.13
N LEU A 37 -25.16 -5.06 -8.40
CA LEU A 37 -25.27 -6.52 -8.31
C LEU A 37 -25.52 -6.98 -6.88
N CYS A 38 -24.88 -6.39 -5.87
CA CYS A 38 -25.12 -6.70 -4.47
C CYS A 38 -26.57 -6.44 -4.07
N SER A 39 -27.11 -5.29 -4.48
CA SER A 39 -28.51 -4.93 -4.20
C SER A 39 -29.51 -5.87 -4.90
N THR A 40 -29.25 -6.19 -6.17
CA THR A 40 -30.13 -7.03 -6.98
C THR A 40 -30.14 -8.49 -6.52
N ARG A 41 -28.95 -9.02 -6.18
CA ARG A 41 -28.79 -10.44 -5.79
C ARG A 41 -28.88 -10.67 -4.28
N LYS A 42 -29.08 -9.61 -3.49
CA LYS A 42 -29.20 -9.64 -2.03
C LYS A 42 -28.06 -10.40 -1.34
N TYR A 43 -26.81 -10.12 -1.75
CA TYR A 43 -25.64 -10.68 -1.09
C TYR A 43 -25.57 -10.21 0.38
N SER A 44 -25.02 -11.08 1.25
CA SER A 44 -24.93 -10.82 2.69
C SER A 44 -23.72 -9.98 3.10
N PHE A 45 -22.83 -9.62 2.19
CA PHE A 45 -21.68 -8.78 2.46
C PHE A 45 -21.92 -7.33 2.06
N THR A 46 -21.21 -6.41 2.71
CA THR A 46 -21.24 -4.98 2.37
C THR A 46 -20.14 -4.69 1.34
N PRO A 47 -20.45 -4.17 0.16
CA PRO A 47 -19.43 -3.81 -0.82
C PRO A 47 -18.68 -2.56 -0.38
N ILE A 48 -17.37 -2.54 -0.62
CA ILE A 48 -16.49 -1.41 -0.40
C ILE A 48 -16.18 -0.76 -1.75
N GLY A 49 -16.48 0.54 -1.89
CA GLY A 49 -16.13 1.32 -3.08
C GLY A 49 -14.69 1.77 -3.02
N VAL A 50 -13.88 1.40 -4.01
CA VAL A 50 -12.47 1.80 -4.05
C VAL A 50 -12.29 3.05 -4.89
N VAL A 51 -11.55 4.03 -4.35
CA VAL A 51 -11.13 5.25 -5.06
C VAL A 51 -9.63 5.25 -5.20
N GLN A 52 -9.15 5.48 -6.40
CA GLN A 52 -7.76 5.78 -6.73
C GLN A 52 -7.75 7.05 -7.58
N GLY A 53 -6.72 7.88 -7.44
CA GLY A 53 -6.67 9.15 -8.17
C GLY A 53 -5.24 9.59 -8.43
N TRP A 54 -5.07 10.68 -9.15
CA TRP A 54 -3.78 11.29 -9.50
C TRP A 54 -3.57 12.66 -8.85
N SER A 55 -4.54 13.11 -8.08
CA SER A 55 -4.49 14.37 -7.30
C SER A 55 -5.50 14.30 -6.16
N PRO A 56 -5.34 15.09 -5.08
CA PRO A 56 -6.34 15.17 -4.02
C PRO A 56 -7.76 15.46 -4.55
N GLN A 57 -7.88 16.32 -5.58
CA GLN A 57 -9.17 16.63 -6.19
C GLN A 57 -9.78 15.42 -6.89
N SER A 58 -9.01 14.64 -7.66
CA SER A 58 -9.55 13.46 -8.34
C SER A 58 -10.01 12.38 -7.35
N TYR A 59 -9.38 12.27 -6.17
CA TYR A 59 -9.90 11.43 -5.08
C TYR A 59 -11.23 11.97 -4.55
N LEU A 60 -11.33 13.28 -4.31
CA LEU A 60 -12.58 13.91 -3.85
C LEU A 60 -13.72 13.68 -4.85
N ASP A 61 -13.45 13.86 -6.15
CA ASP A 61 -14.44 13.65 -7.20
C ASP A 61 -14.95 12.20 -7.23
N GLY A 62 -14.03 11.23 -7.12
CA GLY A 62 -14.39 9.80 -7.06
C GLY A 62 -15.14 9.43 -5.78
N ILE A 63 -14.78 10.01 -4.64
CA ILE A 63 -15.49 9.83 -3.37
C ILE A 63 -16.93 10.32 -3.50
N ASN A 64 -17.14 11.54 -3.99
CA ASN A 64 -18.46 12.10 -4.20
C ASN A 64 -19.32 11.21 -5.09
N GLU A 65 -18.77 10.77 -6.21
CA GLU A 65 -19.46 9.91 -7.16
C GLU A 65 -19.89 8.57 -6.55
N LEU A 66 -19.05 7.96 -5.69
CA LEU A 66 -19.42 6.72 -5.01
C LEU A 66 -20.39 6.92 -3.85
N ILE A 67 -20.31 8.06 -3.13
CA ILE A 67 -21.30 8.45 -2.12
C ILE A 67 -22.68 8.63 -2.78
N GLU A 68 -22.75 9.36 -3.89
CA GLU A 68 -23.98 9.56 -4.67
C GLU A 68 -24.56 8.23 -5.19
N ALA A 69 -23.69 7.29 -5.57
CA ALA A 69 -24.10 5.93 -5.96
C ALA A 69 -24.68 5.11 -4.78
N GLY A 70 -24.47 5.54 -3.52
CA GLY A 70 -25.01 4.92 -2.33
C GLY A 70 -24.06 4.04 -1.53
N PHE A 71 -22.76 4.09 -1.78
CA PHE A 71 -21.77 3.40 -0.96
C PHE A 71 -21.78 3.93 0.48
N LYS A 72 -21.67 3.02 1.44
CA LYS A 72 -21.53 3.31 2.87
C LYS A 72 -20.13 3.05 3.38
N TYR A 73 -19.34 2.35 2.59
CA TYR A 73 -17.97 1.99 2.88
C TYR A 73 -17.09 2.31 1.68
N LEU A 74 -16.04 3.11 1.89
CA LEU A 74 -15.09 3.50 0.85
C LEU A 74 -13.66 3.08 1.23
N ALA A 75 -12.81 2.87 0.25
CA ALA A 75 -11.40 2.62 0.45
C ALA A 75 -10.52 3.48 -0.47
N ILE A 76 -9.49 4.11 0.11
CA ILE A 76 -8.46 4.82 -0.64
C ILE A 76 -7.36 3.87 -1.04
N GLY A 77 -7.19 3.67 -2.34
CA GLY A 77 -6.10 2.91 -2.93
C GLY A 77 -5.03 3.81 -3.53
N GLY A 78 -3.91 3.21 -3.94
CA GLY A 78 -2.82 3.92 -4.62
C GLY A 78 -1.83 4.65 -3.71
N MET A 79 -2.10 4.77 -2.39
CA MET A 79 -1.29 5.57 -1.45
C MET A 79 -0.24 4.77 -0.65
N ALA A 80 -0.12 3.46 -0.86
CA ALA A 80 0.79 2.61 -0.08
C ALA A 80 2.27 3.05 -0.14
N ARG A 81 2.69 3.64 -1.26
CA ARG A 81 4.05 4.20 -1.46
C ARG A 81 4.12 5.70 -1.17
N GLY A 82 3.00 6.36 -0.93
CA GLY A 82 2.93 7.80 -0.69
C GLY A 82 3.71 8.22 0.55
N SER A 83 4.37 9.35 0.48
CA SER A 83 4.96 10.02 1.64
C SER A 83 3.87 10.66 2.51
N ASN A 84 4.19 11.00 3.75
CA ASN A 84 3.24 11.72 4.61
C ASN A 84 2.88 13.08 4.01
N SER A 85 3.84 13.77 3.37
CA SER A 85 3.61 15.06 2.69
C SER A 85 2.66 14.98 1.49
N GLU A 86 2.42 13.79 0.93
CA GLU A 86 1.42 13.54 -0.11
C GLU A 86 0.07 13.13 0.50
N ILE A 87 0.10 12.37 1.58
CA ILE A 87 -1.11 11.91 2.25
C ILE A 87 -1.82 13.06 2.98
N GLU A 88 -1.09 13.98 3.62
CA GLU A 88 -1.67 15.09 4.36
C GLU A 88 -2.57 16.00 3.52
N PRO A 89 -2.17 16.51 2.32
CA PRO A 89 -3.06 17.29 1.47
C PRO A 89 -4.29 16.51 1.00
N LEU A 90 -4.15 15.20 0.76
CA LEU A 90 -5.28 14.34 0.44
C LEU A 90 -6.29 14.31 1.59
N LEU A 91 -5.83 14.05 2.83
CA LEU A 91 -6.67 14.01 4.02
C LEU A 91 -7.38 15.35 4.27
N GLN A 92 -6.68 16.47 4.06
CA GLN A 92 -7.25 17.82 4.18
C GLN A 92 -8.38 18.04 3.15
N THR A 93 -8.20 17.54 1.93
CA THR A 93 -9.17 17.69 0.85
C THR A 93 -10.42 16.82 1.06
N ILE A 94 -10.23 15.53 1.43
CA ILE A 94 -11.36 14.59 1.53
C ILE A 94 -12.02 14.57 2.91
N GLY A 95 -11.30 14.95 3.97
CA GLY A 95 -11.78 14.86 5.35
C GLY A 95 -13.13 15.56 5.61
N PRO A 96 -13.40 16.76 5.11
CA PRO A 96 -14.71 17.41 5.28
C PRO A 96 -15.87 16.53 4.79
N ILE A 97 -15.80 16.05 3.54
CA ILE A 97 -16.91 15.24 2.96
C ILE A 97 -17.07 13.89 3.65
N ILE A 98 -15.97 13.24 4.09
CA ILE A 98 -16.05 11.98 4.81
C ILE A 98 -16.79 12.15 6.14
N ARG A 99 -16.48 13.18 6.92
CA ARG A 99 -17.16 13.44 8.19
C ARG A 99 -18.63 13.84 7.99
N GLU A 100 -18.93 14.57 6.92
CA GLU A 100 -20.27 15.10 6.64
C GLU A 100 -21.21 14.02 6.09
N SER A 101 -20.70 13.13 5.23
CA SER A 101 -21.48 12.07 4.61
C SER A 101 -21.75 10.89 5.53
N GLY A 102 -20.98 10.71 6.60
CA GLY A 102 -21.07 9.57 7.51
C GLY A 102 -20.66 8.22 6.89
N VAL A 103 -19.96 8.23 5.75
CA VAL A 103 -19.37 7.02 5.18
C VAL A 103 -18.16 6.58 5.97
N GLU A 104 -17.95 5.27 6.07
CA GLU A 104 -16.74 4.72 6.65
C GLU A 104 -15.61 4.68 5.62
N LEU A 105 -14.41 5.10 6.02
CA LEU A 105 -13.26 5.20 5.14
C LEU A 105 -12.11 4.32 5.58
N HIS A 106 -11.64 3.48 4.68
CA HIS A 106 -10.46 2.63 4.85
C HIS A 106 -9.28 3.15 4.03
N PHE A 107 -8.08 3.15 4.59
CA PHE A 107 -6.84 3.42 3.84
C PHE A 107 -6.08 2.11 3.56
N LEU A 108 -5.98 1.74 2.28
CA LEU A 108 -5.33 0.50 1.85
C LEU A 108 -3.81 0.63 1.87
N GLY A 109 -3.16 -0.27 2.62
CA GLY A 109 -1.71 -0.41 2.63
C GLY A 109 -0.95 0.69 3.39
N VAL A 110 -1.63 1.55 4.14
CA VAL A 110 -1.02 2.66 4.88
C VAL A 110 -1.43 2.62 6.34
N ALA A 111 -0.54 2.13 7.21
CA ALA A 111 -0.68 2.23 8.66
C ALA A 111 0.65 2.70 9.26
N ARG A 112 0.76 4.00 9.53
CA ARG A 112 1.95 4.65 10.09
C ARG A 112 1.56 5.40 11.34
N PHE A 113 2.25 5.16 12.45
CA PHE A 113 1.94 5.76 13.74
C PHE A 113 1.92 7.29 13.72
N ASN A 114 2.80 7.90 12.94
CA ASN A 114 2.95 9.36 12.88
C ASN A 114 1.85 10.09 12.09
N ILE A 115 0.93 9.39 11.42
CA ILE A 115 -0.21 10.00 10.71
C ILE A 115 -1.58 9.53 11.24
N LEU A 116 -1.61 8.69 12.28
CA LEU A 116 -2.88 8.18 12.82
C LEU A 116 -3.78 9.29 13.34
N GLU A 117 -3.20 10.35 13.92
CA GLU A 117 -3.99 11.49 14.39
C GLU A 117 -4.62 12.26 13.22
N GLN A 118 -3.88 12.46 12.12
CA GLN A 118 -4.42 13.06 10.90
C GLN A 118 -5.51 12.18 10.29
N PHE A 119 -5.34 10.85 10.31
CA PHE A 119 -6.38 9.92 9.89
C PHE A 119 -7.66 10.08 10.71
N ARG A 120 -7.54 10.10 12.03
CA ARG A 120 -8.69 10.31 12.93
C ARG A 120 -9.40 11.64 12.67
N GLN A 121 -8.63 12.72 12.48
CA GLN A 121 -9.18 14.04 12.18
C GLN A 121 -9.88 14.10 10.82
N ALA A 122 -9.41 13.36 9.84
CA ALA A 122 -10.03 13.26 8.52
C ALA A 122 -11.25 12.33 8.48
N GLY A 123 -11.51 11.56 9.55
CA GLY A 123 -12.64 10.62 9.59
C GLY A 123 -12.31 9.24 9.02
N VAL A 124 -11.02 8.89 8.90
CA VAL A 124 -10.61 7.53 8.53
C VAL A 124 -10.96 6.57 9.65
N THR A 125 -11.70 5.51 9.34
CA THR A 125 -12.20 4.54 10.33
C THR A 125 -11.30 3.31 10.46
N SER A 126 -10.56 2.97 9.42
CA SER A 126 -9.66 1.82 9.44
C SER A 126 -8.51 1.96 8.43
N CYS A 127 -7.43 1.24 8.68
CA CYS A 127 -6.30 1.13 7.77
C CYS A 127 -5.62 -0.24 7.94
N ASP A 128 -4.88 -0.66 6.93
CA ASP A 128 -4.06 -1.87 6.96
C ASP A 128 -2.62 -1.57 6.53
N SER A 129 -1.71 -2.43 6.91
CA SER A 129 -0.35 -2.41 6.38
C SER A 129 0.36 -3.74 6.58
N ALA A 130 1.06 -4.18 5.56
CA ALA A 130 1.99 -5.30 5.66
C ALA A 130 3.42 -4.87 6.03
N SER A 131 3.67 -3.58 6.30
CA SER A 131 5.03 -3.03 6.52
C SER A 131 5.74 -3.69 7.69
N THR A 132 5.07 -3.90 8.82
CA THR A 132 5.63 -4.58 10.00
C THR A 132 5.99 -6.03 9.71
N LEU A 133 5.15 -6.74 8.96
CA LEU A 133 5.44 -8.11 8.52
C LEU A 133 6.67 -8.13 7.60
N PHE A 134 6.71 -7.24 6.60
CA PHE A 134 7.88 -7.14 5.73
C PHE A 134 9.16 -6.74 6.47
N GLN A 135 9.08 -5.88 7.49
CA GLN A 135 10.22 -5.56 8.34
C GLN A 135 10.74 -6.78 9.10
N ALA A 136 9.87 -7.63 9.63
CA ALA A 136 10.27 -8.88 10.28
C ALA A 136 11.09 -9.79 9.38
N PHE A 137 10.81 -9.80 8.06
CA PHE A 137 11.58 -10.57 7.08
C PHE A 137 12.84 -9.85 6.58
N LYS A 138 12.79 -8.53 6.39
CA LYS A 138 13.83 -7.78 5.67
C LYS A 138 14.83 -7.08 6.58
N SER A 139 14.40 -6.62 7.76
CA SER A 139 15.27 -5.92 8.68
C SER A 139 15.94 -6.88 9.66
N THR A 140 17.25 -6.73 9.81
CA THR A 140 18.04 -7.52 10.77
C THR A 140 18.23 -6.82 12.11
N LYS A 141 17.81 -5.55 12.23
CA LYS A 141 18.10 -4.72 13.41
C LYS A 141 16.86 -4.08 14.02
N GLU A 142 15.86 -3.75 13.19
CA GLU A 142 14.72 -2.93 13.58
C GLU A 142 13.44 -3.55 13.05
N ASN A 143 13.15 -4.79 13.44
CA ASN A 143 11.99 -5.52 12.91
C ASN A 143 10.80 -5.57 13.87
N TYR A 144 10.96 -5.05 15.07
CA TYR A 144 9.88 -4.91 16.04
C TYR A 144 9.86 -3.49 16.63
N HIS A 145 8.69 -2.87 16.62
CA HIS A 145 8.50 -1.52 17.13
C HIS A 145 7.74 -1.55 18.45
N ALA A 146 8.34 -1.01 19.52
CA ALA A 146 7.67 -0.66 20.76
C ALA A 146 7.47 0.86 20.78
N PRO A 147 6.63 1.40 21.68
CA PRO A 147 6.38 2.84 21.74
C PRO A 147 7.62 3.69 21.98
N ASP A 148 8.62 3.14 22.65
CA ASP A 148 9.84 3.84 23.10
C ASP A 148 11.11 3.45 22.33
N ARG A 149 11.08 2.36 21.58
CA ARG A 149 12.26 1.84 20.87
C ARG A 149 11.93 0.82 19.81
N THR A 150 12.91 0.54 18.94
CA THR A 150 12.90 -0.59 18.01
C THR A 150 13.92 -1.64 18.44
N TYR A 151 13.63 -2.91 18.20
CA TYR A 151 14.53 -4.03 18.47
C TYR A 151 14.25 -5.22 17.55
N CYS A 152 15.20 -6.15 17.51
CA CYS A 152 15.03 -7.40 16.81
C CYS A 152 14.39 -8.44 17.75
N ALA A 153 13.09 -8.71 17.57
CA ALA A 153 12.37 -9.70 18.38
C ALA A 153 12.41 -11.10 17.78
N VAL A 154 12.17 -11.19 16.45
CA VAL A 154 12.19 -12.44 15.70
C VAL A 154 12.92 -12.21 14.40
N ARG A 155 13.84 -13.09 14.07
CA ARG A 155 14.50 -13.10 12.79
C ARG A 155 14.04 -14.33 12.01
N ILE A 156 13.39 -14.11 10.89
CA ILE A 156 12.96 -15.19 9.99
C ILE A 156 14.08 -15.41 8.99
N PRO A 157 14.72 -16.59 8.99
CA PRO A 157 15.78 -16.86 8.03
C PRO A 157 15.21 -16.87 6.60
N PRO A 158 15.92 -16.29 5.61
CA PRO A 158 15.51 -16.39 4.23
C PRO A 158 15.44 -17.85 3.77
N VAL A 159 14.46 -18.16 2.96
CA VAL A 159 14.39 -19.47 2.29
C VAL A 159 15.52 -19.54 1.25
N LYS A 160 16.15 -20.71 1.07
CA LYS A 160 17.17 -20.90 0.03
C LYS A 160 16.58 -20.49 -1.34
N GLY A 161 17.22 -19.56 -2.02
CA GLY A 161 16.74 -18.96 -3.28
C GLY A 161 16.11 -17.57 -3.12
N ASP A 162 15.72 -17.17 -1.91
CA ASP A 162 15.20 -15.83 -1.63
C ASP A 162 16.39 -14.89 -1.37
N LYS A 163 16.64 -13.94 -2.29
CA LYS A 163 17.86 -13.13 -2.27
C LYS A 163 17.56 -11.72 -1.77
N SER A 164 18.22 -11.35 -0.68
CA SER A 164 18.24 -9.94 -0.28
C SER A 164 18.86 -9.07 -1.40
N PRO A 165 18.54 -7.77 -1.49
CA PRO A 165 19.16 -6.87 -2.47
C PRO A 165 20.69 -6.85 -2.38
N LYS A 166 21.28 -7.06 -1.19
CA LYS A 166 22.73 -7.17 -0.99
C LYS A 166 23.29 -8.44 -1.62
N VAL A 167 22.66 -9.59 -1.37
CA VAL A 167 23.04 -10.87 -1.95
C VAL A 167 22.90 -10.85 -3.47
N SER A 168 21.80 -10.32 -3.98
CA SER A 168 21.60 -10.16 -5.43
C SER A 168 22.68 -9.30 -6.09
N LYS A 169 23.12 -8.22 -5.42
CA LYS A 169 24.18 -7.35 -5.90
C LYS A 169 25.54 -8.06 -5.91
N LEU A 170 25.84 -8.88 -4.92
CA LEU A 170 27.09 -9.65 -4.84
C LEU A 170 27.13 -10.77 -5.89
N LEU A 171 26.01 -11.41 -6.18
CA LEU A 171 25.93 -12.48 -7.17
C LEU A 171 25.83 -11.97 -8.62
N LYS A 172 25.50 -10.71 -8.83
CA LYS A 172 25.34 -10.13 -10.18
C LYS A 172 26.56 -10.30 -11.09
N PRO A 173 27.82 -10.09 -10.61
CA PRO A 173 29.02 -10.27 -11.44
C PRO A 173 29.28 -11.74 -11.85
N LEU A 174 28.68 -12.71 -11.15
CA LEU A 174 28.90 -14.15 -11.36
C LEU A 174 27.84 -14.81 -12.25
N LYS A 175 26.92 -14.01 -12.86
CA LYS A 175 25.82 -14.55 -13.65
C LYS A 175 26.25 -15.41 -14.85
N ASP A 176 27.42 -15.11 -15.40
CA ASP A 176 27.97 -15.80 -16.57
C ASP A 176 28.78 -17.04 -16.21
N ASP A 177 29.02 -17.31 -14.92
CA ASP A 177 29.66 -18.52 -14.40
C ASP A 177 28.72 -19.26 -13.43
N PRO A 178 27.94 -20.24 -13.89
CA PRO A 178 26.94 -20.94 -13.05
C PRO A 178 27.56 -21.69 -11.87
N VAL A 179 28.80 -22.16 -11.98
CA VAL A 179 29.48 -22.90 -10.90
C VAL A 179 29.93 -21.93 -9.81
N ALA A 180 30.56 -20.82 -10.18
CA ALA A 180 30.98 -19.79 -9.25
C ALA A 180 29.75 -19.14 -8.58
N TYR A 181 28.69 -18.90 -9.35
CA TYR A 181 27.42 -18.37 -8.84
C TYR A 181 26.82 -19.26 -7.75
N GLN A 182 26.67 -20.56 -8.02
CA GLN A 182 26.10 -21.52 -7.07
C GLN A 182 26.93 -21.64 -5.79
N LYS A 183 28.26 -21.70 -5.95
CA LYS A 183 29.20 -21.78 -4.82
C LYS A 183 29.09 -20.55 -3.90
N GLU A 184 29.04 -19.34 -4.47
CA GLU A 184 28.92 -18.10 -3.70
C GLU A 184 27.53 -17.93 -3.09
N GLU A 185 26.50 -18.38 -3.78
CA GLU A 185 25.13 -18.40 -3.25
C GLU A 185 25.02 -19.31 -2.01
N ASP A 186 25.58 -20.52 -2.07
CA ASP A 186 25.59 -21.45 -0.94
C ASP A 186 26.41 -20.91 0.24
N ARG A 187 27.54 -20.25 -0.03
CA ARG A 187 28.37 -19.60 0.98
C ARG A 187 27.62 -18.46 1.67
N LEU A 188 26.97 -17.59 0.92
CA LEU A 188 26.20 -16.48 1.46
C LEU A 188 25.01 -16.95 2.27
N TYR A 189 24.32 -18.00 1.83
CA TYR A 189 23.24 -18.63 2.58
C TYR A 189 23.73 -19.17 3.94
N ILE A 190 24.85 -19.87 3.98
CA ILE A 190 25.45 -20.39 5.23
C ILE A 190 25.84 -19.23 6.16
N LEU A 191 26.42 -18.15 5.63
CA LEU A 191 26.79 -16.98 6.43
C LEU A 191 25.56 -16.30 7.03
N GLU A 192 24.48 -16.17 6.27
CA GLU A 192 23.21 -15.64 6.78
C GLU A 192 22.62 -16.53 7.88
N GLN A 193 22.66 -17.86 7.71
CA GLN A 193 22.19 -18.80 8.74
C GLN A 193 23.04 -18.75 10.02
N ASN A 194 24.36 -18.62 9.90
CA ASN A 194 25.27 -18.53 11.05
C ASN A 194 25.17 -17.19 11.79
N ALA A 195 24.82 -16.12 11.10
CA ALA A 195 24.56 -14.83 11.72
C ALA A 195 23.22 -14.76 12.48
N LEU A 196 22.40 -15.82 12.38
CA LEU A 196 21.12 -15.98 13.07
C LEU A 196 21.24 -16.77 14.38
N ARG A 197 22.38 -17.38 14.65
CA ARG A 197 22.71 -18.09 15.89
C ARG A 197 23.43 -17.18 16.87
#